data_eb879f149154a12f78189bcb8076f7b4
#
_entry.id   eb879f149154a12f78189bcb8076f7b4
#
_cell.length_a   1.000
_cell.length_b   1.000
_cell.length_c   1.000
_cell.angle_alpha   90.00
_cell.angle_beta   90.00
_cell.angle_gamma   90.00
#
_symmetry.space_group_name_H-M   'P 1'
#
loop_
_entity.id
_entity.type
_entity.pdbx_description
1 polymer ?
#
loop_
_entity_poly.entity_id
_entity_poly.type
_entity_poly.pdbx_seq_one_letter_code
_entity_poly.pdbx_strand_id
1 'polypeptide(L)'
;SIVVMQIFLLIGWLIAMWQAAGIIPMIIATGIDLIDPSLFIACAFLLTAIVSMLLGTAFGTVGTIGIVLITMARAGNIPEDIVAGAIIAGAYFGDRNGPLSSSASLVAALTHTKVSSNIPIMFKAGLPALVISTVLYLILSQWFPLNYENSLLSDTIHFIFNIDWTLWIPVIIVIGLLPLKVSIRWPIGLSTLAAAILAYTNQGATLSDLGWYTLTGFKLPHYNPLADIIHGGGLQTMFIPTLSIF
;
A
#
# COMPACT_ATOMS: atom_id res chain seq x y z
N SER A 1 18.74 -10.48 -4.76
CA SER A 1 18.39 -10.83 -6.16
C SER A 1 17.99 -9.57 -6.91
N ILE A 2 18.48 -9.41 -8.14
CA ILE A 2 18.25 -8.22 -9.01
C ILE A 2 16.74 -7.90 -9.12
N VAL A 3 15.88 -8.90 -9.15
CA VAL A 3 14.42 -8.72 -9.24
C VAL A 3 13.85 -7.99 -8.02
N VAL A 4 14.32 -8.33 -6.82
CA VAL A 4 13.87 -7.66 -5.58
C VAL A 4 14.30 -6.19 -5.59
N MET A 5 15.53 -5.91 -5.98
CA MET A 5 16.03 -4.55 -6.13
C MET A 5 15.18 -3.71 -7.09
N GLN A 6 14.84 -4.26 -8.26
CA GLN A 6 13.96 -3.60 -9.23
C GLN A 6 12.59 -3.28 -8.65
N ILE A 7 12.01 -4.20 -7.86
CA ILE A 7 10.71 -3.99 -7.21
C ILE A 7 10.79 -2.86 -6.19
N PHE A 8 11.82 -2.81 -5.34
CA PHE A 8 11.99 -1.71 -4.37
C PHE A 8 12.11 -0.34 -5.05
N LEU A 9 12.91 -0.25 -6.11
CA LEU A 9 13.05 1.00 -6.86
C LEU A 9 11.73 1.42 -7.52
N LEU A 10 10.98 0.47 -8.10
CA LEU A 10 9.67 0.74 -8.68
C LEU A 10 8.65 1.18 -7.62
N ILE A 11 8.68 0.60 -6.41
CA ILE A 11 7.83 1.02 -5.28
C ILE A 11 8.17 2.46 -4.88
N GLY A 12 9.45 2.80 -4.74
CA GLY A 12 9.85 4.17 -4.43
C GLY A 12 9.34 5.18 -5.47
N TRP A 13 9.42 4.82 -6.74
CA TRP A 13 8.89 5.65 -7.81
C TRP A 13 7.36 5.74 -7.79
N LEU A 14 6.66 4.62 -7.56
CA LEU A 14 5.20 4.57 -7.41
C LEU A 14 4.72 5.52 -6.31
N ILE A 15 5.34 5.44 -5.12
CA ILE A 15 4.96 6.27 -3.98
C ILE A 15 5.08 7.75 -4.33
N ALA A 16 6.21 8.15 -4.91
CA ALA A 16 6.45 9.55 -5.28
C ALA A 16 5.40 10.05 -6.28
N MET A 17 5.07 9.26 -7.32
CA MET A 17 4.08 9.65 -8.32
C MET A 17 2.66 9.60 -7.80
N TRP A 18 2.31 8.65 -6.94
CA TRP A 18 0.98 8.59 -6.32
C TRP A 18 0.73 9.76 -5.37
N GLN A 19 1.76 10.21 -4.67
CA GLN A 19 1.66 11.43 -3.85
C GLN A 19 1.56 12.68 -4.72
N ALA A 20 2.41 12.82 -5.73
CA ALA A 20 2.42 13.96 -6.63
C ALA A 20 1.10 14.11 -7.42
N ALA A 21 0.48 12.99 -7.81
CA ALA A 21 -0.81 12.98 -8.49
C ALA A 21 -2.00 13.25 -7.56
N GLY A 22 -1.83 13.20 -6.23
CA GLY A 22 -2.93 13.31 -5.28
C GLY A 22 -3.69 12.01 -5.03
N ILE A 23 -3.17 10.86 -5.49
CA ILE A 23 -3.83 9.54 -5.31
C ILE A 23 -3.83 9.13 -3.84
N ILE A 24 -2.69 9.23 -3.16
CA ILE A 24 -2.60 8.92 -1.71
C ILE A 24 -3.48 9.89 -0.91
N PRO A 25 -3.40 11.22 -1.11
CA PRO A 25 -4.36 12.15 -0.50
C PRO A 25 -5.83 11.78 -0.73
N MET A 26 -6.22 11.46 -1.96
CA MET A 26 -7.60 11.03 -2.28
C MET A 26 -8.02 9.79 -1.49
N ILE A 27 -7.14 8.77 -1.41
CA ILE A 27 -7.46 7.55 -0.67
C ILE A 27 -7.55 7.83 0.83
N ILE A 28 -6.72 8.74 1.37
CA ILE A 28 -6.81 9.17 2.77
C ILE A 28 -8.17 9.86 3.00
N ALA A 29 -8.54 10.83 2.20
CA ALA A 29 -9.83 11.53 2.33
C ALA A 29 -11.01 10.55 2.26
N THR A 30 -11.04 9.68 1.24
CA THR A 30 -12.08 8.65 1.10
C THR A 30 -12.08 7.64 2.26
N GLY A 31 -10.90 7.27 2.75
CA GLY A 31 -10.76 6.31 3.85
C GLY A 31 -11.23 6.85 5.19
N ILE A 32 -11.05 8.15 5.44
CA ILE A 32 -11.57 8.84 6.62
C ILE A 32 -13.10 8.72 6.70
N ASP A 33 -13.77 8.85 5.56
CA ASP A 33 -15.22 8.80 5.49
C ASP A 33 -15.78 7.37 5.54
N LEU A 34 -14.99 6.37 5.15
CA LEU A 34 -15.44 4.99 4.97
C LEU A 34 -15.10 4.06 6.15
N ILE A 35 -13.99 4.28 6.83
CA ILE A 35 -13.49 3.38 7.88
C ILE A 35 -13.85 3.97 9.24
N ASP A 36 -14.57 3.18 10.06
CA ASP A 36 -14.78 3.54 11.46
C ASP A 36 -13.42 3.69 12.17
N PRO A 37 -13.15 4.87 12.77
CA PRO A 37 -11.89 5.15 13.44
C PRO A 37 -11.51 4.11 14.51
N SER A 38 -12.48 3.51 15.16
CA SER A 38 -12.28 2.51 16.21
C SER A 38 -11.93 1.11 15.69
N LEU A 39 -11.99 0.89 14.36
CA LEU A 39 -11.72 -0.40 13.72
C LEU A 39 -10.52 -0.37 12.76
N PHE A 40 -9.84 0.75 12.65
CA PHE A 40 -8.83 0.98 11.61
C PHE A 40 -7.73 -0.08 11.58
N ILE A 41 -7.11 -0.43 12.72
CA ILE A 41 -5.98 -1.38 12.76
C ILE A 41 -6.44 -2.78 12.32
N ALA A 42 -7.62 -3.21 12.77
CA ALA A 42 -8.20 -4.49 12.35
C ALA A 42 -8.58 -4.48 10.86
N CYS A 43 -9.13 -3.37 10.35
CA CYS A 43 -9.41 -3.19 8.94
C CYS A 43 -8.11 -3.22 8.11
N ALA A 44 -7.03 -2.59 8.56
CA ALA A 44 -5.74 -2.62 7.90
C ALA A 44 -5.18 -4.05 7.81
N PHE A 45 -5.27 -4.83 8.88
CA PHE A 45 -4.89 -6.24 8.89
C PHE A 45 -5.72 -7.07 7.91
N LEU A 46 -7.05 -6.99 7.98
CA LEU A 46 -7.94 -7.78 7.13
C LEU A 46 -7.85 -7.37 5.66
N LEU A 47 -7.79 -6.08 5.38
CA LEU A 47 -7.67 -5.57 4.02
C LEU A 47 -6.38 -6.05 3.37
N THR A 48 -5.25 -5.94 4.07
CA THR A 48 -3.97 -6.44 3.55
C THR A 48 -3.96 -7.96 3.41
N ALA A 49 -4.63 -8.71 4.29
CA ALA A 49 -4.78 -10.16 4.16
C ALA A 49 -5.57 -10.54 2.89
N ILE A 50 -6.71 -9.89 2.66
CA ILE A 50 -7.56 -10.13 1.48
C ILE A 50 -6.80 -9.76 0.20
N VAL A 51 -6.21 -8.57 0.16
CA VAL A 51 -5.49 -8.09 -1.02
C VAL A 51 -4.29 -8.97 -1.31
N SER A 52 -3.50 -9.32 -0.31
CA SER A 52 -2.35 -10.21 -0.48
C SER A 52 -2.75 -11.61 -0.95
N MET A 53 -3.89 -12.12 -0.48
CA MET A 53 -4.45 -13.40 -0.95
C MET A 53 -4.81 -13.36 -2.44
N LEU A 54 -5.35 -12.23 -2.91
CA LEU A 54 -5.68 -12.01 -4.31
C LEU A 54 -4.42 -11.80 -5.18
N LEU A 55 -3.42 -11.09 -4.65
CA LEU A 55 -2.18 -10.78 -5.37
C LEU A 55 -1.18 -11.93 -5.37
N GLY A 56 -1.22 -12.79 -4.35
CA GLY A 56 -0.25 -13.86 -4.14
C GLY A 56 1.17 -13.36 -3.83
N THR A 57 1.29 -12.15 -3.26
CA THR A 57 2.57 -11.55 -2.86
C THR A 57 2.45 -10.59 -1.69
N ALA A 58 3.16 -10.88 -0.60
CA ALA A 58 3.23 -10.02 0.57
C ALA A 58 3.93 -8.68 0.25
N PHE A 59 5.06 -8.72 -0.46
CA PHE A 59 5.81 -7.52 -0.82
C PHE A 59 5.01 -6.56 -1.69
N GLY A 60 4.27 -7.08 -2.67
CA GLY A 60 3.41 -6.26 -3.51
C GLY A 60 2.30 -5.58 -2.74
N THR A 61 1.70 -6.28 -1.79
CA THR A 61 0.65 -5.73 -0.93
C THR A 61 1.18 -4.65 0.00
N VAL A 62 2.29 -4.91 0.70
CA VAL A 62 2.92 -3.92 1.58
C VAL A 62 3.36 -2.68 0.78
N GLY A 63 3.97 -2.88 -0.39
CA GLY A 63 4.46 -1.80 -1.24
C GLY A 63 3.37 -0.99 -1.97
N THR A 64 2.11 -1.40 -1.90
CA THR A 64 0.96 -0.69 -2.50
C THR A 64 -0.02 -0.24 -1.42
N ILE A 65 -0.97 -1.07 -1.04
CA ILE A 65 -1.97 -0.75 -0.01
C ILE A 65 -1.33 -0.48 1.35
N GLY A 66 -0.26 -1.18 1.71
CA GLY A 66 0.41 -0.98 2.99
C GLY A 66 0.90 0.46 3.19
N ILE A 67 1.42 1.09 2.13
CA ILE A 67 1.88 2.49 2.19
C ILE A 67 0.72 3.44 2.44
N VAL A 68 -0.40 3.22 1.77
CA VAL A 68 -1.60 4.03 1.97
C VAL A 68 -2.07 3.94 3.42
N LEU A 69 -2.17 2.72 3.95
CA LEU A 69 -2.62 2.49 5.33
C LEU A 69 -1.66 3.10 6.37
N ILE A 70 -0.34 3.04 6.15
CA ILE A 70 0.63 3.71 7.02
C ILE A 70 0.46 5.24 6.97
N THR A 71 0.25 5.80 5.78
CA THR A 71 0.03 7.25 5.65
C THR A 71 -1.27 7.67 6.34
N MET A 72 -2.33 6.85 6.27
CA MET A 72 -3.58 7.08 7.01
C MET A 72 -3.36 6.99 8.54
N ALA A 73 -2.58 6.01 9.01
CA ALA A 73 -2.24 5.88 10.42
C ALA A 73 -1.50 7.13 10.95
N ARG A 74 -0.54 7.61 10.17
CA ARG A 74 0.20 8.85 10.46
C ARG A 74 -0.74 10.05 10.52
N ALA A 75 -1.64 10.20 9.54
CA ALA A 75 -2.66 11.25 9.51
C ALA A 75 -3.60 11.20 10.72
N GLY A 76 -3.92 10.00 11.21
CA GLY A 76 -4.81 9.75 12.34
C GLY A 76 -4.11 9.63 13.70
N ASN A 77 -2.82 9.97 13.81
CA ASN A 77 -2.01 9.89 15.03
C ASN A 77 -1.98 8.49 15.70
N ILE A 78 -2.05 7.42 14.89
CA ILE A 78 -1.84 6.05 15.40
C ILE A 78 -0.35 5.70 15.33
N PRO A 79 0.22 5.00 16.33
CA PRO A 79 1.59 4.52 16.27
C PRO A 79 1.83 3.67 15.01
N GLU A 80 2.75 4.13 14.15
CA GLU A 80 3.00 3.50 12.84
C GLU A 80 3.53 2.06 12.97
N ASP A 81 4.24 1.75 14.04
CA ASP A 81 4.77 0.41 14.34
C ASP A 81 3.68 -0.64 14.54
N ILE A 82 2.59 -0.26 15.22
CA ILE A 82 1.42 -1.15 15.42
C ILE A 82 0.74 -1.43 14.10
N VAL A 83 0.51 -0.38 13.30
CA VAL A 83 -0.15 -0.52 11.99
C VAL A 83 0.74 -1.24 11.00
N ALA A 84 2.06 -0.98 11.00
CA ALA A 84 3.02 -1.73 10.20
C ALA A 84 3.00 -3.23 10.54
N GLY A 85 2.95 -3.57 11.83
CA GLY A 85 2.78 -4.93 12.30
C GLY A 85 1.51 -5.59 11.75
N ALA A 86 0.38 -4.89 11.80
CA ALA A 86 -0.90 -5.38 11.28
C ALA A 86 -0.85 -5.59 9.75
N ILE A 87 -0.29 -4.64 9.00
CA ILE A 87 -0.13 -4.71 7.55
C ILE A 87 0.75 -5.90 7.16
N ILE A 88 1.90 -6.05 7.80
CA ILE A 88 2.83 -7.14 7.52
C ILE A 88 2.19 -8.50 7.85
N ALA A 89 1.57 -8.63 9.02
CA ALA A 89 0.90 -9.85 9.43
C ALA A 89 -0.21 -10.26 8.45
N GLY A 90 -1.05 -9.30 8.03
CA GLY A 90 -2.10 -9.53 7.04
C GLY A 90 -1.52 -9.91 5.68
N ALA A 91 -0.53 -9.17 5.21
CA ALA A 91 0.11 -9.44 3.92
C ALA A 91 0.74 -10.85 3.85
N TYR A 92 1.44 -11.28 4.90
CA TYR A 92 2.00 -12.63 4.97
C TYR A 92 0.94 -13.72 5.08
N PHE A 93 -0.13 -13.48 5.85
CA PHE A 93 -1.26 -14.41 5.91
C PHE A 93 -1.87 -14.61 4.52
N GLY A 94 -2.15 -13.53 3.80
CA GLY A 94 -2.74 -13.55 2.47
C GLY A 94 -1.85 -14.23 1.44
N ASP A 95 -0.56 -13.86 1.40
CA ASP A 95 0.41 -14.48 0.49
C ASP A 95 0.52 -15.99 0.73
N ARG A 96 0.51 -16.44 1.96
CA ARG A 96 0.62 -17.88 2.28
C ARG A 96 -0.60 -18.69 1.85
N ASN A 97 -1.79 -18.09 1.91
CA ASN A 97 -3.06 -18.78 1.67
C ASN A 97 -3.67 -18.48 0.27
N GLY A 98 -3.04 -17.61 -0.50
CA GLY A 98 -3.53 -17.18 -1.81
C GLY A 98 -3.33 -18.22 -2.92
N PRO A 99 -4.27 -18.37 -3.85
CA PRO A 99 -4.15 -19.29 -4.98
C PRO A 99 -3.07 -18.88 -5.99
N LEU A 100 -2.68 -17.61 -5.99
CA LEU A 100 -1.65 -17.05 -6.87
C LEU A 100 -0.29 -16.97 -6.18
N SER A 101 -0.18 -17.42 -4.94
CA SER A 101 1.04 -17.36 -4.14
C SER A 101 2.20 -18.10 -4.81
N SER A 102 3.31 -17.40 -4.98
CA SER A 102 4.55 -17.98 -5.47
C SER A 102 5.17 -18.94 -4.45
N SER A 103 5.04 -18.65 -3.16
CA SER A 103 5.52 -19.49 -2.06
C SER A 103 4.73 -20.79 -1.96
N ALA A 104 3.39 -20.73 -2.03
CA ALA A 104 2.54 -21.90 -2.07
C ALA A 104 2.80 -22.77 -3.31
N SER A 105 3.01 -22.15 -4.47
CA SER A 105 3.36 -22.84 -5.71
C SER A 105 4.69 -23.54 -5.63
N LEU A 106 5.71 -22.93 -5.01
CA LEU A 106 7.01 -23.54 -4.80
C LEU A 106 6.92 -24.76 -3.88
N VAL A 107 6.21 -24.65 -2.76
CA VAL A 107 5.99 -25.76 -1.84
C VAL A 107 5.28 -26.91 -2.54
N ALA A 108 4.23 -26.63 -3.30
CA ALA A 108 3.50 -27.65 -4.06
C ALA A 108 4.41 -28.37 -5.08
N ALA A 109 5.28 -27.63 -5.77
CA ALA A 109 6.24 -28.21 -6.71
C ALA A 109 7.25 -29.12 -6.01
N LEU A 110 7.81 -28.69 -4.86
CA LEU A 110 8.79 -29.47 -4.09
C LEU A 110 8.18 -30.73 -3.44
N THR A 111 6.92 -30.68 -3.06
CA THR A 111 6.20 -31.80 -2.43
C THR A 111 5.44 -32.67 -3.44
N HIS A 112 5.56 -32.38 -4.74
CA HIS A 112 4.84 -33.07 -5.81
C HIS A 112 3.30 -33.09 -5.61
N THR A 113 2.75 -32.03 -4.99
CA THR A 113 1.31 -31.84 -4.75
C THR A 113 0.72 -30.78 -5.67
N LYS A 114 -0.61 -30.65 -5.68
CA LYS A 114 -1.29 -29.57 -6.43
C LYS A 114 -1.58 -28.39 -5.49
N VAL A 115 -1.29 -27.18 -5.93
CA VAL A 115 -1.60 -25.94 -5.16
C VAL A 115 -3.08 -25.90 -4.77
N SER A 116 -3.99 -26.24 -5.69
CA SER A 116 -5.43 -26.27 -5.45
C SER A 116 -5.86 -27.22 -4.32
N SER A 117 -5.12 -28.31 -4.10
CA SER A 117 -5.37 -29.26 -3.00
C SER A 117 -4.81 -28.78 -1.67
N ASN A 118 -3.72 -28.01 -1.71
CA ASN A 118 -3.03 -27.52 -0.51
C ASN A 118 -3.72 -26.28 0.10
N ILE A 119 -4.29 -25.37 -0.72
CA ILE A 119 -4.92 -24.14 -0.24
C ILE A 119 -5.98 -24.37 0.84
N PRO A 120 -6.96 -25.29 0.69
CA PRO A 120 -7.95 -25.50 1.75
C PRO A 120 -7.34 -25.98 3.07
N ILE A 121 -6.27 -26.78 3.00
CA ILE A 121 -5.55 -27.31 4.17
C ILE A 121 -4.78 -26.17 4.85
N MET A 122 -4.06 -25.36 4.06
CA MET A 122 -3.32 -24.21 4.55
C MET A 122 -4.24 -23.16 5.18
N PHE A 123 -5.40 -22.89 4.56
CA PHE A 123 -6.40 -21.98 5.09
C PHE A 123 -6.98 -22.49 6.41
N LYS A 124 -7.34 -23.78 6.50
CA LYS A 124 -7.82 -24.39 7.75
C LYS A 124 -6.77 -24.30 8.87
N ALA A 125 -5.49 -24.54 8.55
CA ALA A 125 -4.41 -24.43 9.52
C ALA A 125 -4.14 -22.99 9.94
N GLY A 126 -4.31 -22.01 9.04
CA GLY A 126 -4.10 -20.60 9.29
C GLY A 126 -5.30 -19.90 9.96
N LEU A 127 -6.52 -20.45 9.84
CA LEU A 127 -7.75 -19.83 10.33
C LEU A 127 -7.70 -19.47 11.82
N PRO A 128 -7.23 -20.34 12.74
CA PRO A 128 -7.12 -19.97 14.15
C PRO A 128 -6.21 -18.74 14.36
N ALA A 129 -5.08 -18.68 13.67
CA ALA A 129 -4.18 -17.54 13.73
C ALA A 129 -4.84 -16.27 13.19
N LEU A 130 -5.58 -16.35 12.07
CA LEU A 130 -6.33 -15.22 11.51
C LEU A 130 -7.34 -14.68 12.53
N VAL A 131 -8.14 -15.57 13.15
CA VAL A 131 -9.16 -15.19 14.13
C VAL A 131 -8.53 -14.53 15.36
N ILE A 132 -7.50 -15.16 15.93
CA ILE A 132 -6.80 -14.62 17.11
C ILE A 132 -6.19 -13.25 16.79
N SER A 133 -5.48 -13.12 15.65
CA SER A 133 -4.90 -11.85 15.23
C SER A 133 -5.96 -10.78 14.99
N THR A 134 -7.10 -11.14 14.36
CA THR A 134 -8.20 -10.19 14.15
C THR A 134 -8.73 -9.68 15.47
N VAL A 135 -8.96 -10.57 16.47
CA VAL A 135 -9.42 -10.17 17.81
C VAL A 135 -8.41 -9.26 18.51
N LEU A 136 -7.11 -9.59 18.43
CA LEU A 136 -6.07 -8.76 19.02
C LEU A 136 -6.01 -7.38 18.35
N TYR A 137 -6.09 -7.31 17.02
CA TYR A 137 -6.09 -6.03 16.31
C TYR A 137 -7.40 -5.24 16.51
N LEU A 138 -8.54 -5.89 16.78
CA LEU A 138 -9.76 -5.22 17.20
C LEU A 138 -9.57 -4.57 18.60
N ILE A 139 -8.96 -5.26 19.53
CA ILE A 139 -8.65 -4.70 20.86
C ILE A 139 -7.68 -3.53 20.73
N LEU A 140 -6.61 -3.67 19.92
CA LEU A 140 -5.66 -2.59 19.68
C LEU A 140 -6.32 -1.38 18.99
N SER A 141 -7.26 -1.62 18.07
CA SER A 141 -8.02 -0.55 17.44
C SER A 141 -8.84 0.27 18.45
N GLN A 142 -9.38 -0.36 19.49
CA GLN A 142 -10.11 0.35 20.55
C GLN A 142 -9.17 1.18 21.44
N TRP A 143 -7.93 0.73 21.64
CA TRP A 143 -6.95 1.46 22.46
C TRP A 143 -6.29 2.60 21.69
N PHE A 144 -6.18 2.48 20.37
CA PHE A 144 -5.57 3.47 19.49
C PHE A 144 -6.53 3.81 18.34
N PRO A 145 -7.68 4.47 18.63
CA PRO A 145 -8.60 4.90 17.58
C PRO A 145 -7.95 5.97 16.72
N LEU A 146 -8.34 6.04 15.44
CA LEU A 146 -7.96 7.15 14.58
C LEU A 146 -8.53 8.46 15.15
N ASN A 147 -7.66 9.39 15.43
CA ASN A 147 -8.03 10.74 15.85
C ASN A 147 -7.77 11.69 14.68
N TYR A 148 -8.75 11.83 13.82
CA TYR A 148 -8.75 12.96 12.90
C TYR A 148 -9.34 14.17 13.64
N GLU A 149 -8.66 15.30 13.63
CA GLU A 149 -9.31 16.62 13.84
C GLU A 149 -10.09 16.93 12.57
N ASN A 150 -11.29 16.52 12.54
CA ASN A 150 -12.08 15.74 11.62
C ASN A 150 -12.53 16.38 10.31
N SER A 151 -12.73 17.65 10.20
CA SER A 151 -13.17 18.28 8.97
C SER A 151 -12.03 18.96 8.23
N LEU A 152 -11.06 19.43 9.00
CA LEU A 152 -9.95 20.23 8.48
C LEU A 152 -9.00 19.44 7.57
N LEU A 153 -8.79 18.14 7.83
CA LEU A 153 -7.85 17.34 7.05
C LEU A 153 -8.42 17.01 5.66
N SER A 154 -9.67 16.55 5.59
CA SER A 154 -10.33 16.26 4.31
C SER A 154 -10.49 17.53 3.49
N ASP A 155 -10.95 18.62 4.10
CA ASP A 155 -11.11 19.93 3.45
C ASP A 155 -9.76 20.47 2.95
N THR A 156 -8.69 20.32 3.75
CA THR A 156 -7.34 20.74 3.38
C THR A 156 -6.80 19.92 2.21
N ILE A 157 -7.06 18.61 2.18
CA ILE A 157 -6.67 17.75 1.06
C ILE A 157 -7.40 18.19 -0.22
N HIS A 158 -8.70 18.42 -0.16
CA HIS A 158 -9.49 18.91 -1.29
C HIS A 158 -9.10 20.33 -1.75
N PHE A 159 -8.58 21.15 -0.85
CA PHE A 159 -8.07 22.49 -1.19
C PHE A 159 -6.72 22.45 -1.92
N ILE A 160 -5.83 21.50 -1.52
CA ILE A 160 -4.46 21.43 -2.05
C ILE A 160 -4.40 20.59 -3.32
N PHE A 161 -5.16 19.49 -3.37
CA PHE A 161 -5.16 18.56 -4.50
C PHE A 161 -6.47 18.62 -5.27
N ASN A 162 -6.35 18.67 -6.60
CA ASN A 162 -7.50 18.53 -7.47
C ASN A 162 -7.93 17.06 -7.52
N ILE A 163 -8.91 16.70 -6.66
CA ILE A 163 -9.39 15.32 -6.55
C ILE A 163 -10.51 15.11 -7.57
N ASP A 164 -10.23 14.27 -8.55
CA ASP A 164 -11.18 13.83 -9.56
C ASP A 164 -11.22 12.30 -9.63
N TRP A 165 -12.30 11.74 -10.13
CA TRP A 165 -12.48 10.29 -10.28
C TRP A 165 -11.37 9.62 -11.12
N THR A 166 -10.68 10.37 -11.99
CA THR A 166 -9.55 9.91 -12.78
C THR A 166 -8.37 9.39 -11.93
N LEU A 167 -8.26 9.85 -10.68
CA LEU A 167 -7.23 9.40 -9.74
C LEU A 167 -7.40 7.92 -9.33
N TRP A 168 -8.58 7.34 -9.54
CA TRP A 168 -8.78 5.89 -9.34
C TRP A 168 -8.14 5.04 -10.42
N ILE A 169 -7.84 5.59 -11.61
CA ILE A 169 -7.27 4.84 -12.74
C ILE A 169 -5.96 4.13 -12.37
N PRO A 170 -4.94 4.79 -11.78
CA PRO A 170 -3.71 4.10 -11.38
C PRO A 170 -3.93 3.01 -10.32
N VAL A 171 -4.90 3.21 -9.41
CA VAL A 171 -5.27 2.22 -8.38
C VAL A 171 -5.90 0.99 -9.04
N ILE A 172 -6.85 1.22 -9.96
CA ILE A 172 -7.51 0.15 -10.73
C ILE A 172 -6.51 -0.61 -11.59
N ILE A 173 -5.52 0.06 -12.19
CA ILE A 173 -4.44 -0.59 -12.95
C ILE A 173 -3.67 -1.57 -12.06
N VAL A 174 -3.26 -1.15 -10.85
CA VAL A 174 -2.56 -2.06 -9.93
C VAL A 174 -3.44 -3.24 -9.56
N ILE A 175 -4.63 -2.97 -9.01
CA ILE A 175 -5.52 -4.03 -8.51
C ILE A 175 -6.01 -4.94 -9.64
N GLY A 176 -6.34 -4.40 -10.81
CA GLY A 176 -6.90 -5.14 -11.94
C GLY A 176 -5.88 -6.00 -12.69
N LEU A 177 -4.62 -5.57 -12.77
CA LEU A 177 -3.58 -6.35 -13.47
C LEU A 177 -2.95 -7.44 -12.60
N LEU A 178 -2.98 -7.31 -11.28
CA LEU A 178 -2.34 -8.28 -10.39
C LEU A 178 -2.94 -9.71 -10.51
N PRO A 179 -4.27 -9.93 -10.61
CA PRO A 179 -4.84 -11.27 -10.80
C PRO A 179 -4.48 -11.93 -12.15
N LEU A 180 -4.03 -11.16 -13.14
CA LEU A 180 -3.70 -11.67 -14.49
C LEU A 180 -2.38 -12.44 -14.57
N LYS A 181 -1.75 -12.77 -13.45
CA LYS A 181 -0.48 -13.52 -13.36
C LYS A 181 0.70 -12.86 -14.08
N VAL A 182 0.61 -11.56 -14.37
CA VAL A 182 1.73 -10.78 -14.90
C VAL A 182 2.75 -10.48 -13.80
N SER A 183 4.01 -10.30 -14.16
CA SER A 183 5.04 -9.90 -13.22
C SER A 183 4.63 -8.59 -12.53
N ILE A 184 4.73 -8.51 -11.20
CA ILE A 184 4.36 -7.35 -10.38
C ILE A 184 4.98 -6.03 -10.85
N ARG A 185 6.09 -6.10 -11.59
CA ARG A 185 6.76 -4.94 -12.18
C ARG A 185 5.87 -4.18 -13.18
N TRP A 186 5.03 -4.89 -13.94
CA TRP A 186 4.16 -4.29 -14.95
C TRP A 186 3.02 -3.47 -14.33
N PRO A 187 2.20 -4.03 -13.39
CA PRO A 187 1.19 -3.25 -12.69
C PRO A 187 1.74 -2.01 -12.02
N ILE A 188 2.86 -2.14 -11.28
CA ILE A 188 3.51 -1.01 -10.62
C ILE A 188 4.00 0.02 -11.64
N GLY A 189 4.71 -0.40 -12.68
CA GLY A 189 5.24 0.51 -13.70
C GLY A 189 4.15 1.25 -14.47
N LEU A 190 3.11 0.55 -14.92
CA LEU A 190 1.98 1.17 -15.64
C LEU A 190 1.20 2.14 -14.76
N SER A 191 0.94 1.76 -13.51
CA SER A 191 0.29 2.66 -12.54
C SER A 191 1.12 3.90 -12.25
N THR A 192 2.43 3.74 -12.11
CA THR A 192 3.35 4.87 -11.91
C THR A 192 3.33 5.83 -13.09
N LEU A 193 3.34 5.31 -14.32
CA LEU A 193 3.25 6.14 -15.54
C LEU A 193 1.91 6.86 -15.63
N ALA A 194 0.80 6.15 -15.35
CA ALA A 194 -0.53 6.78 -15.31
C ALA A 194 -0.60 7.88 -14.23
N ALA A 195 -0.03 7.64 -13.04
CA ALA A 195 0.05 8.64 -11.99
C ALA A 195 0.91 9.86 -12.40
N ALA A 196 2.04 9.64 -13.08
CA ALA A 196 2.87 10.73 -13.58
C ALA A 196 2.12 11.61 -14.61
N ILE A 197 1.33 11.00 -15.50
CA ILE A 197 0.49 11.72 -16.44
C ILE A 197 -0.56 12.56 -15.68
N LEU A 198 -1.23 11.98 -14.68
CA LEU A 198 -2.22 12.70 -13.88
C LEU A 198 -1.60 13.82 -13.03
N ALA A 199 -0.39 13.62 -12.50
CA ALA A 199 0.35 14.67 -11.81
C ALA A 199 0.64 15.87 -12.74
N TYR A 200 0.99 15.60 -14.00
CA TYR A 200 1.22 16.62 -15.00
C TYR A 200 -0.08 17.33 -15.43
N THR A 201 -1.15 16.57 -15.72
CA THR A 201 -2.39 17.12 -16.30
C THR A 201 -3.32 17.74 -15.27
N ASN A 202 -3.47 17.11 -14.09
CA ASN A 202 -4.46 17.49 -13.08
C ASN A 202 -3.88 18.35 -11.97
N GLN A 203 -2.61 18.12 -11.60
CA GLN A 203 -1.96 18.84 -10.50
C GLN A 203 -0.98 19.93 -10.98
N GLY A 204 -0.77 20.06 -12.30
CA GLY A 204 0.08 21.09 -12.88
C GLY A 204 1.58 20.90 -12.58
N ALA A 205 2.01 19.70 -12.21
CA ALA A 205 3.42 19.39 -12.01
C ALA A 205 4.19 19.50 -13.33
N THR A 206 5.37 20.14 -13.32
CA THR A 206 6.20 20.21 -14.51
C THR A 206 7.00 18.91 -14.74
N LEU A 207 7.50 18.68 -15.95
CA LEU A 207 8.35 17.50 -16.22
C LEU A 207 9.63 17.51 -15.37
N SER A 208 10.17 18.69 -15.05
CA SER A 208 11.31 18.81 -14.14
C SER A 208 10.97 18.39 -12.72
N ASP A 209 9.77 18.76 -12.24
CA ASP A 209 9.29 18.35 -10.90
C ASP A 209 9.11 16.84 -10.83
N LEU A 210 8.50 16.22 -11.84
CA LEU A 210 8.34 14.77 -11.92
C LEU A 210 9.70 14.04 -11.91
N GLY A 211 10.69 14.59 -12.64
CA GLY A 211 12.06 14.08 -12.59
C GLY A 211 12.68 14.18 -11.20
N TRP A 212 12.49 15.31 -10.54
CA TRP A 212 12.97 15.54 -9.18
C TRP A 212 12.28 14.62 -8.17
N TYR A 213 10.94 14.50 -8.22
CA TYR A 213 10.18 13.60 -7.37
C TYR A 213 10.56 12.13 -7.56
N THR A 214 10.89 11.72 -8.79
CA THR A 214 11.41 10.37 -9.06
C THR A 214 12.68 10.09 -8.28
N LEU A 215 13.60 11.04 -8.18
CA LEU A 215 14.90 10.88 -7.52
C LEU A 215 14.79 11.03 -5.99
N THR A 216 14.23 12.14 -5.53
CA THR A 216 14.26 12.55 -4.11
C THR A 216 13.00 12.23 -3.34
N GLY A 217 11.92 11.85 -4.03
CA GLY A 217 10.58 11.71 -3.48
C GLY A 217 9.77 12.99 -3.50
N PHE A 218 8.46 12.83 -3.34
CA PHE A 218 7.53 13.95 -3.25
C PHE A 218 7.63 14.64 -1.90
N LYS A 219 7.60 15.96 -1.88
CA LYS A 219 7.58 16.78 -0.66
C LYS A 219 6.72 18.01 -0.90
N LEU A 220 5.79 18.24 0.01
CA LEU A 220 5.08 19.51 0.08
C LEU A 220 5.96 20.59 0.73
N PRO A 221 5.75 21.87 0.43
CA PRO A 221 6.43 22.96 1.14
C PRO A 221 6.19 22.89 2.65
N HIS A 222 7.21 23.17 3.45
CA HIS A 222 7.17 23.06 4.92
C HIS A 222 6.07 23.88 5.63
N TYR A 223 5.57 24.93 4.99
CA TYR A 223 4.44 25.70 5.53
C TYR A 223 3.07 25.04 5.31
N ASN A 224 3.03 23.92 4.60
CA ASN A 224 1.79 23.20 4.34
C ASN A 224 1.50 22.26 5.52
N PRO A 225 0.29 22.29 6.11
CA PRO A 225 -0.06 21.43 7.24
C PRO A 225 -0.02 19.93 6.92
N LEU A 226 -0.06 19.56 5.65
CA LEU A 226 0.05 18.16 5.18
C LEU A 226 1.49 17.72 4.89
N ALA A 227 2.50 18.61 5.05
CA ALA A 227 3.89 18.30 4.68
C ALA A 227 4.47 17.13 5.46
N ASP A 228 4.09 16.97 6.74
CA ASP A 228 4.54 15.88 7.60
C ASP A 228 3.81 14.55 7.32
N ILE A 229 2.63 14.62 6.69
CA ILE A 229 1.79 13.46 6.38
C ILE A 229 2.08 12.97 4.96
N ILE A 230 2.09 13.90 4.00
CA ILE A 230 2.22 13.63 2.57
C ILE A 230 3.64 13.94 2.10
N HIS A 231 4.53 12.98 2.31
CA HIS A 231 5.90 13.04 1.83
C HIS A 231 6.48 11.63 1.64
N GLY A 232 7.47 11.49 0.79
CA GLY A 232 8.23 10.25 0.65
C GLY A 232 8.26 9.68 -0.78
N GLY A 233 8.67 8.42 -0.88
CA GLY A 233 8.96 7.78 -2.15
C GLY A 233 10.28 8.26 -2.74
N GLY A 234 10.44 8.05 -4.05
CA GLY A 234 11.67 8.37 -4.77
C GLY A 234 12.73 7.27 -4.67
N LEU A 235 13.64 7.28 -5.63
CA LEU A 235 14.69 6.26 -5.74
C LEU A 235 15.68 6.36 -4.56
N GLN A 236 15.96 7.57 -4.09
CA GLN A 236 16.93 7.81 -3.02
C GLN A 236 16.50 7.16 -1.69
N THR A 237 15.20 7.20 -1.34
CA THR A 237 14.70 6.61 -0.09
C THR A 237 14.75 5.08 -0.12
N MET A 238 14.68 4.48 -1.32
CA MET A 238 14.75 3.03 -1.49
C MET A 238 16.18 2.51 -1.69
N PHE A 239 17.17 3.40 -1.81
CA PHE A 239 18.55 3.01 -2.05
C PHE A 239 19.16 2.28 -0.86
N ILE A 240 18.96 2.78 0.37
CA ILE A 240 19.49 2.15 1.60
C ILE A 240 18.85 0.78 1.85
N PRO A 241 17.49 0.62 1.85
CA PRO A 241 16.87 -0.70 1.95
C PRO A 241 17.33 -1.67 0.86
N THR A 242 17.54 -1.17 -0.35
CA THR A 242 18.01 -1.98 -1.48
C THR A 242 19.43 -2.51 -1.24
N LEU A 243 20.34 -1.66 -0.72
CA LEU A 243 21.71 -2.07 -0.38
C LEU A 243 21.78 -3.06 0.79
N SER A 244 20.87 -2.94 1.77
CA SER A 244 20.86 -3.83 2.94
C SER A 244 20.46 -5.28 2.63
N ILE A 245 19.96 -5.55 1.42
CA ILE A 245 19.59 -6.89 0.94
C ILE A 245 20.81 -7.64 0.35
N PHE A 246 21.91 -6.94 0.13
CA PHE A 246 23.18 -7.50 -0.39
C PHE A 246 24.29 -7.46 0.65
#